data_03c021e8cd7b0ffb8b31619f60d43b1f
#
_entry.id   03c021e8cd7b0ffb8b31619f60d43b1f
#
_cell.length_a   1.000
_cell.length_b   1.000
_cell.length_c   1.000
_cell.angle_alpha   90.00
_cell.angle_beta   90.00
_cell.angle_gamma   90.00
#
_symmetry.space_group_name_H-M   'P 1'
#
loop_
_entity.id
_entity.type
_entity.pdbx_description
1 polymer ?
#
loop_
_entity_poly.entity_id
_entity_poly.type
_entity_poly.pdbx_seq_one_letter_code
_entity_poly.pdbx_strand_id
1 'polypeptide(L)'
;MYSNKENINILTSLLLEWGVTDAVVCPGSRNAAIVHNLNECGTIRCHPITDERSAAFYAMGIALNTKRPTVVCVTSGSALLNTAPAVAEAYYQHVPLIVVAADRPQQWIDQLDGQTLPQPDALNRFVRRSVSLPEPHTEEERWYCNRLVNEALHAVTFRQPAPVLINVPITEPLFTFDVAELPKERRFRMLDSEAALTNTTVEVLQQELYQAKRPLIVVGQMAADSFGCSVFDINELSKHFVVFAEPLSNSGETIHFDEAVRHLTAHPELSPDYTPDYIIYIGDTLVSKATRRWLRQTKAPSCLITADALHVSDPLMSLCHIVTCSNANLALLMPMLYDIY
;
A
#
# COMPACT_ATOMS: atom_id res chain seq x y z
N MET A 1 -1.31 8.72 -32.81
CA MET A 1 -0.49 7.54 -33.24
C MET A 1 0.35 7.11 -32.07
N TYR A 2 0.38 5.82 -31.74
CA TYR A 2 1.11 5.24 -30.63
C TYR A 2 2.50 4.75 -31.05
N SER A 3 3.35 4.48 -30.07
CA SER A 3 4.70 3.94 -30.31
C SER A 3 4.64 2.58 -31.03
N ASN A 4 5.67 2.27 -31.81
CA ASN A 4 5.84 0.94 -32.40
C ASN A 4 6.33 -0.13 -31.40
N LYS A 5 6.48 0.22 -30.11
CA LYS A 5 6.91 -0.70 -29.06
C LYS A 5 5.72 -1.44 -28.46
N GLU A 6 5.64 -2.72 -28.73
CA GLU A 6 4.47 -3.53 -28.36
C GLU A 6 4.31 -3.66 -26.84
N ASN A 7 5.40 -3.83 -26.08
CA ASN A 7 5.36 -3.86 -24.62
C ASN A 7 4.75 -2.57 -24.02
N ILE A 8 5.05 -1.41 -24.63
CA ILE A 8 4.50 -0.12 -24.20
C ILE A 8 3.00 -0.03 -24.54
N ASN A 9 2.60 -0.54 -25.73
CA ASN A 9 1.20 -0.55 -26.13
C ASN A 9 0.36 -1.47 -25.24
N ILE A 10 0.87 -2.67 -24.92
CA ILE A 10 0.24 -3.59 -23.96
C ILE A 10 0.11 -2.94 -22.58
N LEU A 11 1.20 -2.33 -22.07
CA LEU A 11 1.19 -1.61 -20.80
C LEU A 11 0.13 -0.50 -20.79
N THR A 12 0.12 0.35 -21.81
CA THR A 12 -0.82 1.48 -21.91
C THR A 12 -2.27 0.99 -21.94
N SER A 13 -2.56 -0.01 -22.77
CA SER A 13 -3.89 -0.62 -22.86
C SER A 13 -4.34 -1.18 -21.50
N LEU A 14 -3.49 -1.91 -20.80
CA LEU A 14 -3.85 -2.48 -19.50
C LEU A 14 -3.99 -1.42 -18.41
N LEU A 15 -3.19 -0.35 -18.41
CA LEU A 15 -3.39 0.78 -17.48
C LEU A 15 -4.79 1.38 -17.65
N LEU A 16 -5.26 1.53 -18.89
CA LEU A 16 -6.61 2.00 -19.20
C LEU A 16 -7.69 1.00 -18.71
N GLU A 17 -7.52 -0.28 -19.00
CA GLU A 17 -8.46 -1.34 -18.58
C GLU A 17 -8.55 -1.48 -17.06
N TRP A 18 -7.46 -1.19 -16.32
CA TRP A 18 -7.43 -1.17 -14.87
C TRP A 18 -7.92 0.15 -14.26
N GLY A 19 -8.29 1.13 -15.08
CA GLY A 19 -8.90 2.39 -14.66
C GLY A 19 -7.91 3.39 -14.07
N VAL A 20 -6.65 3.35 -14.49
CA VAL A 20 -5.65 4.37 -14.15
C VAL A 20 -6.03 5.68 -14.85
N THR A 21 -6.13 6.76 -14.10
CA THR A 21 -6.56 8.08 -14.59
C THR A 21 -5.46 9.14 -14.55
N ASP A 22 -4.41 8.90 -13.77
CA ASP A 22 -3.36 9.91 -13.55
C ASP A 22 -1.97 9.30 -13.65
N ALA A 23 -1.08 10.01 -14.33
CA ALA A 23 0.33 9.67 -14.45
C ALA A 23 1.21 10.90 -14.25
N VAL A 24 2.15 10.83 -13.33
CA VAL A 24 3.21 11.84 -13.18
C VAL A 24 4.39 11.40 -14.03
N VAL A 25 4.81 12.27 -14.95
CA VAL A 25 5.80 11.91 -15.97
C VAL A 25 7.04 12.80 -15.86
N CYS A 26 8.20 12.16 -15.80
CA CYS A 26 9.49 12.86 -15.80
C CYS A 26 10.08 12.92 -17.23
N PRO A 27 10.80 13.99 -17.60
CA PRO A 27 11.44 14.07 -18.89
C PRO A 27 12.59 13.07 -19.04
N GLY A 28 12.72 12.48 -20.20
CA GLY A 28 13.82 11.58 -20.54
C GLY A 28 13.65 10.96 -21.93
N SER A 29 14.76 10.64 -22.59
CA SER A 29 14.71 10.05 -23.92
C SER A 29 14.21 8.61 -23.89
N ARG A 30 14.67 7.81 -22.90
CA ARG A 30 14.32 6.38 -22.85
C ARG A 30 12.85 6.14 -22.55
N ASN A 31 12.21 6.96 -21.71
CA ASN A 31 10.80 6.86 -21.40
C ASN A 31 9.88 7.65 -22.37
N ALA A 32 10.44 8.32 -23.38
CA ALA A 32 9.66 9.18 -24.27
C ALA A 32 8.49 8.43 -24.95
N ALA A 33 8.70 7.19 -25.38
CA ALA A 33 7.65 6.39 -25.99
C ALA A 33 6.52 6.03 -24.99
N ILE A 34 6.85 5.81 -23.71
CA ILE A 34 5.85 5.57 -22.68
C ILE A 34 5.05 6.85 -22.40
N VAL A 35 5.75 7.98 -22.19
CA VAL A 35 5.11 9.28 -21.94
C VAL A 35 4.22 9.69 -23.11
N HIS A 36 4.69 9.47 -24.33
CA HIS A 36 3.89 9.73 -25.53
C HIS A 36 2.59 8.93 -25.53
N ASN A 37 2.66 7.61 -25.32
CA ASN A 37 1.46 6.77 -25.28
C ASN A 37 0.48 7.16 -24.17
N LEU A 38 0.99 7.47 -22.96
CA LEU A 38 0.17 7.93 -21.85
C LEU A 38 -0.56 9.24 -22.17
N ASN A 39 0.08 10.15 -22.91
CA ASN A 39 -0.53 11.41 -23.32
C ASN A 39 -1.50 11.22 -24.50
N GLU A 40 -1.11 10.41 -25.49
CA GLU A 40 -1.90 10.19 -26.74
C GLU A 40 -3.23 9.47 -26.45
N CYS A 41 -3.31 8.62 -25.43
CA CYS A 41 -4.54 7.91 -25.10
C CYS A 41 -5.69 8.82 -24.63
N GLY A 42 -5.41 10.07 -24.24
CA GLY A 42 -6.39 11.10 -23.90
C GLY A 42 -7.21 10.85 -22.62
N THR A 43 -7.11 9.66 -22.03
CA THR A 43 -7.85 9.27 -20.81
C THR A 43 -7.00 9.47 -19.57
N ILE A 44 -5.69 9.20 -19.65
CA ILE A 44 -4.77 9.36 -18.53
C ILE A 44 -4.27 10.81 -18.50
N ARG A 45 -4.50 11.50 -17.39
CA ARG A 45 -4.01 12.86 -17.19
C ARG A 45 -2.52 12.82 -16.86
N CYS A 46 -1.69 13.39 -17.73
CA CYS A 46 -0.26 13.48 -17.52
C CYS A 46 0.11 14.76 -16.75
N HIS A 47 0.89 14.59 -15.66
CA HIS A 47 1.42 15.69 -14.84
C HIS A 47 2.95 15.74 -15.02
N PRO A 48 3.49 16.67 -15.83
CA PRO A 48 4.93 16.74 -16.06
C PRO A 48 5.65 17.35 -14.85
N ILE A 49 6.63 16.62 -14.30
CA ILE A 49 7.49 17.06 -13.19
C ILE A 49 8.93 16.65 -13.50
N THR A 50 9.88 17.59 -13.42
CA THR A 50 11.27 17.34 -13.82
C THR A 50 12.06 16.52 -12.83
N ASP A 51 11.92 16.79 -11.52
CA ASP A 51 12.63 16.07 -10.46
C ASP A 51 11.89 14.81 -10.07
N GLU A 52 12.51 13.64 -10.20
CA GLU A 52 11.85 12.34 -10.02
C GLU A 52 11.42 12.09 -8.57
N ARG A 53 12.16 12.60 -7.60
CA ARG A 53 11.77 12.52 -6.18
C ARG A 53 10.50 13.30 -5.93
N SER A 54 10.43 14.53 -6.42
CA SER A 54 9.24 15.36 -6.33
C SER A 54 8.06 14.75 -7.10
N ALA A 55 8.32 14.18 -8.28
CA ALA A 55 7.33 13.49 -9.10
C ALA A 55 6.71 12.29 -8.37
N ALA A 56 7.53 11.48 -7.72
CA ALA A 56 7.07 10.31 -6.99
C ALA A 56 6.22 10.68 -5.77
N PHE A 57 6.60 11.71 -4.99
CA PHE A 57 5.77 12.23 -3.91
C PHE A 57 4.48 12.88 -4.42
N TYR A 58 4.51 13.56 -5.56
CA TYR A 58 3.32 14.13 -6.18
C TYR A 58 2.34 13.02 -6.62
N ALA A 59 2.84 11.96 -7.25
CA ALA A 59 2.05 10.80 -7.62
C ALA A 59 1.44 10.10 -6.39
N MET A 60 2.23 9.95 -5.32
CA MET A 60 1.74 9.44 -4.04
C MET A 60 0.61 10.32 -3.47
N GLY A 61 0.74 11.65 -3.54
CA GLY A 61 -0.30 12.58 -3.10
C GLY A 61 -1.59 12.47 -3.90
N ILE A 62 -1.50 12.27 -5.23
CA ILE A 62 -2.67 11.99 -6.08
C ILE A 62 -3.33 10.66 -5.64
N ALA A 63 -2.55 9.60 -5.47
CA ALA A 63 -3.06 8.29 -5.08
C ALA A 63 -3.74 8.34 -3.70
N LEU A 64 -3.17 9.06 -2.73
CA LEU A 64 -3.76 9.29 -1.41
C LEU A 64 -5.12 10.01 -1.48
N ASN A 65 -5.19 11.05 -2.32
CA ASN A 65 -6.41 11.86 -2.44
C ASN A 65 -7.51 11.15 -3.25
N THR A 66 -7.13 10.46 -4.33
CA THR A 66 -8.09 9.82 -5.24
C THR A 66 -8.47 8.40 -4.84
N LYS A 67 -7.69 7.76 -3.96
CA LYS A 67 -7.77 6.34 -3.57
C LYS A 67 -7.61 5.39 -4.77
N ARG A 68 -6.92 5.84 -5.82
CA ARG A 68 -6.72 5.08 -7.06
C ARG A 68 -5.24 4.89 -7.35
N PRO A 69 -4.88 3.79 -8.02
CA PRO A 69 -3.52 3.62 -8.51
C PRO A 69 -3.08 4.77 -9.39
N THR A 70 -1.93 5.35 -9.07
CA THR A 70 -1.35 6.48 -9.81
C THR A 70 0.03 6.07 -10.32
N VAL A 71 0.31 6.40 -11.58
CA VAL A 71 1.60 6.12 -12.23
C VAL A 71 2.60 7.24 -11.91
N VAL A 72 3.85 6.87 -11.61
CA VAL A 72 5.03 7.72 -11.79
C VAL A 72 5.91 7.09 -12.85
N CYS A 73 6.17 7.84 -13.96
CA CYS A 73 6.97 7.35 -15.09
C CYS A 73 8.32 8.07 -15.13
N VAL A 74 9.40 7.31 -15.06
CA VAL A 74 10.77 7.82 -15.04
C VAL A 74 11.63 7.20 -16.14
N THR A 75 12.71 7.88 -16.50
CA THR A 75 13.70 7.36 -17.43
C THR A 75 14.63 6.35 -16.73
N SER A 76 15.58 5.79 -17.46
CA SER A 76 16.51 4.77 -16.93
C SER A 76 17.58 5.33 -15.98
N GLY A 77 18.19 4.45 -15.23
CA GLY A 77 19.34 4.75 -14.36
C GLY A 77 18.93 5.37 -13.02
N SER A 78 19.67 6.36 -12.55
CA SER A 78 19.46 7.02 -11.25
C SER A 78 18.07 7.65 -11.08
N ALA A 79 17.37 7.93 -12.17
CA ALA A 79 15.99 8.42 -12.16
C ALA A 79 15.06 7.48 -11.36
N LEU A 80 15.20 6.15 -11.53
CA LEU A 80 14.47 5.18 -10.74
C LEU A 80 14.81 5.29 -9.25
N LEU A 81 16.09 5.40 -8.90
CA LEU A 81 16.52 5.47 -7.49
C LEU A 81 16.03 6.74 -6.80
N ASN A 82 15.87 7.84 -7.53
CA ASN A 82 15.32 9.08 -7.01
C ASN A 82 13.86 8.91 -6.54
N THR A 83 13.13 7.94 -7.04
CA THR A 83 11.76 7.64 -6.58
C THR A 83 11.73 6.90 -5.23
N ALA A 84 12.84 6.28 -4.81
CA ALA A 84 12.89 5.39 -3.66
C ALA A 84 12.36 5.99 -2.35
N PRO A 85 12.60 7.26 -1.97
CA PRO A 85 12.03 7.82 -0.76
C PRO A 85 10.50 7.82 -0.74
N ALA A 86 9.87 8.20 -1.86
CA ALA A 86 8.42 8.21 -1.97
C ALA A 86 7.83 6.79 -2.06
N VAL A 87 8.53 5.87 -2.73
CA VAL A 87 8.12 4.45 -2.80
C VAL A 87 8.18 3.80 -1.42
N ALA A 88 9.23 4.08 -0.64
CA ALA A 88 9.33 3.59 0.73
C ALA A 88 8.19 4.13 1.61
N GLU A 89 7.89 5.43 1.51
CA GLU A 89 6.77 6.03 2.25
C GLU A 89 5.43 5.45 1.80
N ALA A 90 5.21 5.30 0.49
CA ALA A 90 4.00 4.69 -0.08
C ALA A 90 3.83 3.22 0.38
N TYR A 91 4.93 2.48 0.56
CA TYR A 91 4.89 1.12 1.08
C TYR A 91 4.35 1.08 2.52
N TYR A 92 4.88 1.92 3.40
CA TYR A 92 4.46 1.96 4.80
C TYR A 92 3.09 2.62 5.03
N GLN A 93 2.65 3.46 4.09
CA GLN A 93 1.31 4.08 4.13
C GLN A 93 0.27 3.31 3.31
N HIS A 94 0.62 2.16 2.73
CA HIS A 94 -0.28 1.36 1.89
C HIS A 94 -0.91 2.16 0.74
N VAL A 95 -0.08 2.92 0.02
CA VAL A 95 -0.51 3.75 -1.11
C VAL A 95 -0.32 3.00 -2.41
N PRO A 96 -1.35 2.93 -3.29
CA PRO A 96 -1.27 2.24 -4.57
C PRO A 96 -0.47 3.04 -5.61
N LEU A 97 0.87 2.96 -5.56
CA LEU A 97 1.77 3.66 -6.46
C LEU A 97 2.33 2.69 -7.52
N ILE A 98 2.21 3.06 -8.79
CA ILE A 98 2.77 2.31 -9.92
C ILE A 98 4.01 3.04 -10.42
N VAL A 99 5.20 2.48 -10.16
CA VAL A 99 6.45 3.00 -10.73
C VAL A 99 6.66 2.34 -12.09
N VAL A 100 6.66 3.13 -13.14
CA VAL A 100 7.00 2.69 -14.51
C VAL A 100 8.38 3.26 -14.84
N ALA A 101 9.37 2.42 -14.92
CA ALA A 101 10.74 2.81 -15.22
C ALA A 101 11.14 2.30 -16.61
N ALA A 102 11.44 3.23 -17.53
CA ALA A 102 12.09 2.85 -18.77
C ALA A 102 13.49 2.29 -18.49
N ASP A 103 13.91 1.32 -19.27
CA ASP A 103 15.23 0.69 -19.10
C ASP A 103 15.90 0.46 -20.44
N ARG A 104 17.20 0.20 -20.39
CA ARG A 104 17.93 -0.38 -21.51
C ARG A 104 17.65 -1.88 -21.60
N PRO A 105 17.76 -2.50 -22.79
CA PRO A 105 17.75 -3.96 -22.92
C PRO A 105 18.81 -4.61 -22.03
N GLN A 106 18.45 -5.76 -21.43
CA GLN A 106 19.26 -6.42 -20.39
C GLN A 106 20.72 -6.69 -20.80
N GLN A 107 20.97 -6.97 -22.08
CA GLN A 107 22.31 -7.23 -22.58
C GLN A 107 23.25 -6.01 -22.51
N TRP A 108 22.73 -4.81 -22.30
CA TRP A 108 23.51 -3.57 -22.19
C TRP A 108 23.74 -3.13 -20.76
N ILE A 109 23.13 -3.80 -19.79
CA ILE A 109 23.35 -3.48 -18.37
C ILE A 109 24.78 -3.90 -17.99
N ASP A 110 25.48 -3.01 -17.30
CA ASP A 110 26.90 -3.18 -16.88
C ASP A 110 27.89 -3.35 -18.07
N GLN A 111 27.52 -2.90 -19.27
CA GLN A 111 28.39 -2.92 -20.43
C GLN A 111 29.00 -1.54 -20.75
N LEU A 112 29.22 -0.71 -19.76
CA LEU A 112 29.76 0.65 -19.84
C LEU A 112 28.85 1.67 -20.57
N ASP A 113 27.59 1.29 -20.83
CA ASP A 113 26.59 2.21 -21.33
C ASP A 113 26.20 3.21 -20.22
N GLY A 114 26.13 4.48 -20.59
CA GLY A 114 25.68 5.54 -19.67
C GLY A 114 24.23 5.35 -19.23
N GLN A 115 23.93 5.75 -18.00
CA GLN A 115 22.57 5.76 -17.45
C GLN A 115 21.93 4.37 -17.39
N THR A 116 22.69 3.37 -17.00
CA THR A 116 22.26 1.99 -16.74
C THR A 116 22.48 1.60 -15.28
N LEU A 117 21.63 0.74 -14.76
CA LEU A 117 21.79 0.04 -13.49
C LEU A 117 20.86 -1.20 -13.48
N PRO A 118 21.07 -2.19 -12.61
CA PRO A 118 20.17 -3.34 -12.50
C PRO A 118 18.83 -2.92 -11.85
N GLN A 119 17.89 -2.43 -12.67
CA GLN A 119 16.63 -1.82 -12.25
C GLN A 119 15.60 -2.80 -11.64
N PRO A 120 15.42 -4.02 -12.17
CA PRO A 120 14.33 -4.90 -11.71
C PRO A 120 14.27 -5.11 -10.20
N ASP A 121 15.42 -5.15 -9.54
CA ASP A 121 15.52 -5.42 -8.11
C ASP A 121 15.84 -4.19 -7.24
N ALA A 122 15.96 -3.03 -7.86
CA ALA A 122 16.46 -1.82 -7.18
C ALA A 122 15.56 -1.33 -6.03
N LEU A 123 14.26 -1.62 -6.09
CA LEU A 123 13.26 -1.20 -5.08
C LEU A 123 12.61 -2.38 -4.33
N ASN A 124 13.12 -3.60 -4.45
CA ASN A 124 12.49 -4.85 -4.00
C ASN A 124 11.92 -4.86 -2.58
N ARG A 125 12.57 -4.17 -1.64
CA ARG A 125 12.11 -4.13 -0.23
C ARG A 125 10.86 -3.27 -0.04
N PHE A 126 10.57 -2.38 -0.98
CA PHE A 126 9.52 -1.38 -0.87
C PHE A 126 8.46 -1.49 -1.96
N VAL A 127 8.50 -2.56 -2.75
CA VAL A 127 7.47 -2.88 -3.74
C VAL A 127 6.93 -4.28 -3.51
N ARG A 128 5.63 -4.43 -3.62
CA ARG A 128 4.98 -5.75 -3.48
C ARG A 128 5.30 -6.66 -4.65
N ARG A 129 5.44 -6.09 -5.83
CA ARG A 129 5.79 -6.80 -7.06
C ARG A 129 6.70 -5.94 -7.91
N SER A 130 7.76 -6.56 -8.40
CA SER A 130 8.62 -6.02 -9.46
C SER A 130 8.51 -6.93 -10.67
N VAL A 131 8.28 -6.35 -11.85
CA VAL A 131 8.25 -7.07 -13.13
C VAL A 131 9.10 -6.34 -14.15
N SER A 132 9.75 -7.10 -15.05
CA SER A 132 10.45 -6.55 -16.20
C SER A 132 9.78 -7.07 -17.48
N LEU A 133 9.27 -6.16 -18.30
CA LEU A 133 8.50 -6.50 -19.47
C LEU A 133 9.43 -6.92 -20.63
N PRO A 134 9.16 -8.03 -21.31
CA PRO A 134 9.86 -8.32 -22.57
C PRO A 134 9.45 -7.31 -23.66
N GLU A 135 10.29 -7.11 -24.68
CA GLU A 135 9.83 -6.61 -25.99
C GLU A 135 9.32 -7.82 -26.79
N PRO A 136 8.00 -7.99 -27.00
CA PRO A 136 7.47 -9.20 -27.60
C PRO A 136 7.74 -9.27 -29.11
N HIS A 137 8.18 -10.44 -29.56
CA HIS A 137 8.35 -10.78 -30.99
C HIS A 137 7.51 -12.00 -31.37
N THR A 138 6.96 -12.69 -30.40
CA THR A 138 6.11 -13.88 -30.57
C THR A 138 4.82 -13.74 -29.78
N GLU A 139 3.80 -14.54 -30.09
CA GLU A 139 2.56 -14.57 -29.31
C GLU A 139 2.76 -15.04 -27.88
N GLU A 140 3.71 -15.93 -27.65
CA GLU A 140 4.05 -16.39 -26.28
C GLU A 140 4.66 -15.26 -25.46
N GLU A 141 5.59 -14.48 -26.02
CA GLU A 141 6.17 -13.33 -25.35
C GLU A 141 5.13 -12.22 -25.13
N ARG A 142 4.21 -12.04 -26.09
CA ARG A 142 3.09 -11.12 -25.96
C ARG A 142 2.17 -11.53 -24.80
N TRP A 143 1.77 -12.80 -24.73
CA TRP A 143 1.02 -13.34 -23.60
C TRP A 143 1.75 -13.16 -22.30
N TYR A 144 3.06 -13.40 -22.27
CA TYR A 144 3.89 -13.23 -21.08
C TYR A 144 3.94 -11.77 -20.63
N CYS A 145 4.12 -10.81 -21.55
CA CYS A 145 4.07 -9.38 -21.27
C CYS A 145 2.71 -8.97 -20.65
N ASN A 146 1.59 -9.37 -21.28
CA ASN A 146 0.24 -9.13 -20.74
C ASN A 146 0.10 -9.69 -19.31
N ARG A 147 0.56 -10.92 -19.07
CA ARG A 147 0.49 -11.55 -17.75
C ARG A 147 1.27 -10.76 -16.69
N LEU A 148 2.49 -10.34 -16.99
CA LEU A 148 3.33 -9.58 -16.07
C LEU A 148 2.70 -8.23 -15.69
N VAL A 149 2.15 -7.50 -16.65
CA VAL A 149 1.45 -6.24 -16.40
C VAL A 149 0.24 -6.48 -15.51
N ASN A 150 -0.61 -7.46 -15.82
CA ASN A 150 -1.76 -7.80 -14.97
C ASN A 150 -1.35 -8.23 -13.56
N GLU A 151 -0.26 -9.00 -13.39
CA GLU A 151 0.26 -9.38 -12.07
C GLU A 151 0.66 -8.14 -11.25
N ALA A 152 1.35 -7.18 -11.87
CA ALA A 152 1.75 -5.95 -11.19
C ALA A 152 0.53 -5.09 -10.83
N LEU A 153 -0.39 -4.88 -11.78
CA LEU A 153 -1.59 -4.06 -11.55
C LEU A 153 -2.57 -4.70 -10.55
N HIS A 154 -2.62 -6.03 -10.51
CA HIS A 154 -3.34 -6.73 -9.45
C HIS A 154 -2.68 -6.51 -8.09
N ALA A 155 -1.36 -6.67 -8.01
CA ALA A 155 -0.62 -6.55 -6.76
C ALA A 155 -0.72 -5.15 -6.12
N VAL A 156 -0.90 -4.09 -6.92
CA VAL A 156 -0.96 -2.71 -6.40
C VAL A 156 -2.17 -2.44 -5.51
N THR A 157 -3.28 -3.18 -5.72
CA THR A 157 -4.54 -2.99 -4.97
C THR A 157 -4.95 -4.21 -4.15
N PHE A 158 -4.25 -5.34 -4.27
CA PHE A 158 -4.66 -6.59 -3.64
C PHE A 158 -4.60 -6.50 -2.11
N ARG A 159 -5.74 -6.73 -1.44
CA ARG A 159 -5.92 -6.61 0.02
C ARG A 159 -5.54 -5.20 0.52
N GLN A 160 -4.37 -5.06 1.10
CA GLN A 160 -3.79 -3.76 1.44
C GLN A 160 -3.04 -3.20 0.23
N PRO A 161 -3.30 -1.97 -0.24
CA PRO A 161 -2.55 -1.38 -1.35
C PRO A 161 -1.05 -1.31 -1.05
N ALA A 162 -0.23 -1.38 -2.11
CA ALA A 162 1.22 -1.22 -1.98
C ALA A 162 1.85 -0.82 -3.32
N PRO A 163 3.04 -0.20 -3.32
CA PRO A 163 3.74 0.13 -4.55
C PRO A 163 4.14 -1.11 -5.36
N VAL A 164 4.24 -0.92 -6.67
CA VAL A 164 4.77 -1.91 -7.63
C VAL A 164 5.75 -1.26 -8.58
N LEU A 165 6.71 -2.04 -9.10
CA LEU A 165 7.64 -1.61 -10.14
C LEU A 165 7.37 -2.38 -11.44
N ILE A 166 7.17 -1.62 -12.51
CA ILE A 166 7.11 -2.13 -13.88
C ILE A 166 8.33 -1.58 -14.64
N ASN A 167 9.35 -2.40 -14.77
CA ASN A 167 10.54 -2.09 -15.55
C ASN A 167 10.26 -2.36 -17.02
N VAL A 168 10.58 -1.41 -17.89
CA VAL A 168 10.25 -1.46 -19.33
C VAL A 168 11.51 -1.31 -20.14
N PRO A 169 12.21 -2.40 -20.49
CA PRO A 169 13.30 -2.38 -21.46
C PRO A 169 12.81 -1.92 -22.82
N ILE A 170 13.55 -1.01 -23.46
CA ILE A 170 13.18 -0.41 -24.75
C ILE A 170 14.42 -0.37 -25.65
N THR A 171 14.36 -1.07 -26.77
CA THR A 171 15.38 -1.00 -27.83
C THR A 171 15.24 0.29 -28.65
N GLU A 172 16.32 0.72 -29.30
CA GLU A 172 16.26 1.80 -30.29
C GLU A 172 15.67 1.28 -31.63
N PRO A 173 15.03 2.14 -32.43
CA PRO A 173 14.80 3.58 -32.23
C PRO A 173 13.68 3.88 -31.22
N LEU A 174 13.79 5.03 -30.51
CA LEU A 174 12.88 5.42 -29.42
C LEU A 174 11.68 6.27 -29.87
N PHE A 175 11.77 6.89 -31.04
CA PHE A 175 10.85 7.96 -31.48
C PHE A 175 10.07 7.59 -32.73
N THR A 176 9.62 6.34 -32.82
CA THR A 176 8.76 5.88 -33.91
C THR A 176 7.33 5.70 -33.41
N PHE A 177 6.40 6.45 -34.00
CA PHE A 177 4.99 6.52 -33.59
C PHE A 177 4.10 6.31 -34.85
N ASP A 178 3.83 5.07 -35.21
CA ASP A 178 3.15 4.66 -36.39
C ASP A 178 1.97 3.69 -36.19
N VAL A 179 1.71 3.33 -34.93
CA VAL A 179 0.60 2.45 -34.55
C VAL A 179 -0.68 3.28 -34.36
N ALA A 180 -1.72 2.98 -35.12
CA ALA A 180 -2.96 3.76 -35.12
C ALA A 180 -3.81 3.57 -33.86
N GLU A 181 -3.89 2.33 -33.35
CA GLU A 181 -4.75 1.96 -32.25
C GLU A 181 -4.00 1.07 -31.24
N LEU A 182 -4.31 1.23 -29.95
CA LEU A 182 -3.81 0.34 -28.92
C LEU A 182 -4.43 -1.07 -29.08
N PRO A 183 -3.67 -2.12 -28.74
CA PRO A 183 -4.21 -3.48 -28.75
C PRO A 183 -5.31 -3.63 -27.69
N LYS A 184 -6.30 -4.49 -27.98
CA LYS A 184 -7.27 -4.91 -26.98
C LYS A 184 -6.65 -5.97 -26.09
N GLU A 185 -6.34 -5.61 -24.86
CA GLU A 185 -5.68 -6.50 -23.92
C GLU A 185 -6.65 -7.15 -22.93
N ARG A 186 -6.36 -8.40 -22.57
CA ARG A 186 -7.15 -9.15 -21.59
C ARG A 186 -6.75 -8.74 -20.19
N ARG A 187 -7.68 -8.14 -19.44
CA ARG A 187 -7.55 -7.90 -18.01
C ARG A 187 -7.95 -9.14 -17.21
N PHE A 188 -7.19 -9.49 -16.19
CA PHE A 188 -7.62 -10.47 -15.19
C PHE A 188 -8.62 -9.84 -14.23
N ARG A 189 -9.65 -10.58 -13.87
CA ARG A 189 -10.54 -10.22 -12.78
C ARG A 189 -10.34 -11.20 -11.64
N MET A 190 -9.93 -10.70 -10.48
CA MET A 190 -10.06 -11.45 -9.24
C MET A 190 -11.51 -11.33 -8.76
N LEU A 191 -12.13 -12.46 -8.51
CA LEU A 191 -13.41 -12.48 -7.82
C LEU A 191 -13.08 -12.55 -6.33
N ASP A 192 -13.42 -11.49 -5.61
CA ASP A 192 -13.16 -11.41 -4.19
C ASP A 192 -14.02 -12.44 -3.45
N SER A 193 -13.41 -13.13 -2.50
CA SER A 193 -14.10 -13.87 -1.47
C SER A 193 -13.79 -13.22 -0.13
N GLU A 194 -14.79 -12.73 0.56
CA GLU A 194 -14.62 -12.29 1.93
C GLU A 194 -14.43 -13.53 2.82
N ALA A 195 -13.28 -13.60 3.50
CA ALA A 195 -13.11 -14.57 4.56
C ALA A 195 -14.01 -14.17 5.72
N ALA A 196 -15.08 -14.91 5.96
CA ALA A 196 -15.88 -14.73 7.16
C ALA A 196 -15.04 -15.07 8.40
N LEU A 197 -15.21 -14.29 9.48
CA LEU A 197 -14.67 -14.67 10.78
C LEU A 197 -15.24 -16.01 11.21
N THR A 198 -14.38 -16.91 11.62
CA THR A 198 -14.85 -18.19 12.14
C THR A 198 -15.44 -18.01 13.55
N ASN A 199 -16.45 -18.81 13.92
CA ASN A 199 -16.98 -18.79 15.28
C ASN A 199 -15.86 -19.01 16.32
N THR A 200 -14.92 -19.89 16.03
CA THR A 200 -13.77 -20.15 16.89
C THR A 200 -12.92 -18.90 17.13
N THR A 201 -12.70 -18.05 16.11
CA THR A 201 -11.96 -16.79 16.27
C THR A 201 -12.70 -15.85 17.21
N VAL A 202 -14.02 -15.74 17.04
CA VAL A 202 -14.87 -14.89 17.89
C VAL A 202 -14.89 -15.43 19.32
N GLU A 203 -15.08 -16.73 19.51
CA GLU A 203 -15.09 -17.38 20.83
C GLU A 203 -13.77 -17.19 21.57
N VAL A 204 -12.62 -17.32 20.91
CA VAL A 204 -11.30 -17.08 21.53
C VAL A 204 -11.18 -15.63 21.99
N LEU A 205 -11.51 -14.66 21.15
CA LEU A 205 -11.45 -13.24 21.51
C LEU A 205 -12.42 -12.91 22.64
N GLN A 206 -13.63 -13.46 22.60
CA GLN A 206 -14.61 -13.30 23.66
C GLN A 206 -14.11 -13.87 24.98
N GLN A 207 -13.48 -15.03 24.98
CA GLN A 207 -12.94 -15.63 26.16
C GLN A 207 -11.81 -14.79 26.79
N GLU A 208 -10.88 -14.29 25.94
CA GLU A 208 -9.79 -13.41 26.39
C GLU A 208 -10.32 -12.11 27.00
N LEU A 209 -11.27 -11.46 26.34
CA LEU A 209 -11.90 -10.24 26.84
C LEU A 209 -12.68 -10.47 28.13
N TYR A 210 -13.42 -11.58 28.23
CA TYR A 210 -14.15 -11.92 29.45
C TYR A 210 -13.25 -12.12 30.66
N GLN A 211 -12.02 -12.58 30.45
CA GLN A 211 -11.02 -12.75 31.51
C GLN A 211 -10.31 -11.44 31.85
N ALA A 212 -10.24 -10.50 30.92
CA ALA A 212 -9.59 -9.22 31.12
C ALA A 212 -10.44 -8.30 32.04
N LYS A 213 -9.77 -7.64 32.98
CA LYS A 213 -10.41 -6.65 33.86
C LYS A 213 -10.27 -5.23 33.31
N ARG A 214 -9.26 -5.00 32.49
CA ARG A 214 -8.91 -3.69 31.94
C ARG A 214 -8.46 -3.85 30.48
N PRO A 215 -9.36 -4.32 29.58
CA PRO A 215 -9.05 -4.39 28.15
C PRO A 215 -8.85 -3.00 27.58
N LEU A 216 -7.85 -2.87 26.70
CA LEU A 216 -7.53 -1.64 25.99
C LEU A 216 -7.59 -1.90 24.48
N ILE A 217 -8.24 -1.02 23.75
CA ILE A 217 -8.17 -1.00 22.29
C ILE A 217 -7.22 0.10 21.86
N VAL A 218 -6.24 -0.26 21.05
CA VAL A 218 -5.29 0.67 20.43
C VAL A 218 -5.52 0.71 18.95
N VAL A 219 -5.79 1.89 18.40
CA VAL A 219 -5.99 2.12 16.97
C VAL A 219 -4.83 2.96 16.45
N GLY A 220 -3.92 2.31 15.75
CA GLY A 220 -2.78 2.94 15.10
C GLY A 220 -3.17 3.61 13.78
N GLN A 221 -2.18 3.87 12.93
CA GLN A 221 -2.40 4.45 11.61
C GLN A 221 -3.29 3.55 10.75
N MET A 222 -4.28 4.15 10.08
CA MET A 222 -5.17 3.47 9.15
C MET A 222 -5.43 4.33 7.91
N ALA A 223 -5.79 3.71 6.79
CA ALA A 223 -6.22 4.44 5.61
C ALA A 223 -7.52 5.22 5.89
N ALA A 224 -7.70 6.37 5.25
CA ALA A 224 -8.80 7.29 5.53
C ALA A 224 -10.22 6.69 5.36
N ASP A 225 -10.37 5.60 4.60
CA ASP A 225 -11.67 4.94 4.39
C ASP A 225 -11.85 3.69 5.24
N SER A 226 -10.88 3.37 6.08
CA SER A 226 -10.95 2.17 6.93
C SER A 226 -12.11 2.22 7.92
N PHE A 227 -12.55 3.42 8.29
CA PHE A 227 -13.72 3.68 9.14
C PHE A 227 -14.87 4.38 8.39
N GLY A 228 -14.72 4.64 7.09
CA GLY A 228 -15.65 5.44 6.28
C GLY A 228 -16.96 4.78 5.89
N CYS A 229 -17.18 3.53 6.28
CA CYS A 229 -18.52 2.98 6.39
C CYS A 229 -18.99 3.24 7.81
N SER A 230 -20.17 3.78 7.97
CA SER A 230 -20.94 4.12 9.19
C SER A 230 -21.05 3.02 10.27
N VAL A 231 -20.17 2.04 10.31
CA VAL A 231 -20.27 0.80 11.06
C VAL A 231 -19.19 0.66 12.13
N PHE A 232 -18.04 1.36 11.99
CA PHE A 232 -17.02 1.39 13.03
C PHE A 232 -16.93 2.81 13.61
N ASP A 233 -17.72 3.06 14.62
CA ASP A 233 -17.73 4.33 15.35
C ASP A 233 -16.86 4.18 16.61
N ILE A 234 -15.75 4.92 16.66
CA ILE A 234 -14.90 4.98 17.87
C ILE A 234 -15.70 5.47 19.08
N ASN A 235 -16.70 6.33 18.90
CA ASN A 235 -17.56 6.77 19.98
C ASN A 235 -18.39 5.63 20.53
N GLU A 236 -18.90 4.75 19.67
CA GLU A 236 -19.62 3.57 20.11
C GLU A 236 -18.66 2.61 20.84
N LEU A 237 -17.49 2.37 20.28
CA LEU A 237 -16.47 1.55 20.89
C LEU A 237 -16.03 2.08 22.28
N SER A 238 -15.92 3.40 22.42
CA SER A 238 -15.52 4.06 23.67
C SER A 238 -16.56 3.99 24.78
N LYS A 239 -17.80 3.57 24.48
CA LYS A 239 -18.81 3.29 25.49
C LYS A 239 -18.57 1.96 26.21
N HIS A 240 -17.86 1.06 25.56
CA HIS A 240 -17.62 -0.30 26.04
C HIS A 240 -16.17 -0.53 26.48
N PHE A 241 -15.22 0.18 25.85
CA PHE A 241 -13.79 -0.02 26.05
C PHE A 241 -13.04 1.30 26.25
N VAL A 242 -11.89 1.24 26.91
CA VAL A 242 -10.91 2.31 26.83
C VAL A 242 -10.25 2.24 25.45
N VAL A 243 -10.25 3.33 24.69
CA VAL A 243 -9.72 3.38 23.34
C VAL A 243 -8.59 4.41 23.25
N PHE A 244 -7.46 3.99 22.71
CA PHE A 244 -6.34 4.86 22.34
C PHE A 244 -6.29 4.97 20.83
N ALA A 245 -6.81 6.06 20.25
CA ALA A 245 -6.85 6.29 18.82
C ALA A 245 -5.83 7.37 18.42
N GLU A 246 -4.90 7.00 17.55
CA GLU A 246 -3.92 7.92 16.97
C GLU A 246 -4.60 8.96 16.07
N PRO A 247 -4.05 10.19 15.96
CA PRO A 247 -4.51 11.15 14.95
C PRO A 247 -4.46 10.60 13.52
N LEU A 248 -3.50 9.71 13.22
CA LEU A 248 -3.37 9.04 11.93
C LEU A 248 -4.27 7.83 11.76
N SER A 249 -5.11 7.50 12.74
CA SER A 249 -6.09 6.42 12.63
C SER A 249 -7.22 6.73 11.64
N ASN A 250 -7.36 8.01 11.26
CA ASN A 250 -8.46 8.51 10.42
C ASN A 250 -9.87 8.17 10.95
N SER A 251 -9.98 7.99 12.25
CA SER A 251 -11.23 7.62 12.93
C SER A 251 -12.22 8.77 13.11
N GLY A 252 -11.90 9.97 12.64
CA GLY A 252 -12.72 11.17 12.75
C GLY A 252 -12.62 11.90 14.09
N GLU A 253 -12.32 11.20 15.16
CA GLU A 253 -12.11 11.79 16.49
C GLU A 253 -10.75 11.37 17.08
N THR A 254 -10.08 12.32 17.72
CA THR A 254 -8.81 12.07 18.39
C THR A 254 -9.06 11.96 19.89
N ILE A 255 -8.74 10.82 20.46
CA ILE A 255 -8.74 10.65 21.91
C ILE A 255 -7.33 10.99 22.42
N HIS A 256 -7.23 12.01 23.26
CA HIS A 256 -5.96 12.55 23.80
C HIS A 256 -5.34 11.63 24.86
N PHE A 257 -4.96 10.41 24.46
CA PHE A 257 -4.41 9.41 25.36
C PHE A 257 -2.97 9.71 25.82
N ASP A 258 -2.21 10.52 25.09
CA ASP A 258 -0.83 10.87 25.44
C ASP A 258 -0.73 11.60 26.79
N GLU A 259 -1.72 12.41 27.12
CA GLU A 259 -1.79 13.09 28.42
C GLU A 259 -2.05 12.09 29.56
N ALA A 260 -2.95 11.14 29.34
CA ALA A 260 -3.21 10.08 30.30
C ALA A 260 -1.95 9.22 30.54
N VAL A 261 -1.27 8.80 29.49
CA VAL A 261 -0.02 8.03 29.58
C VAL A 261 1.08 8.82 30.27
N ARG A 262 1.21 10.12 30.01
CA ARG A 262 2.18 10.99 30.67
C ARG A 262 1.86 11.11 32.15
N HIS A 263 0.60 11.27 32.51
CA HIS A 263 0.15 11.33 33.90
C HIS A 263 0.44 10.02 34.65
N LEU A 264 0.08 8.87 34.05
CA LEU A 264 0.36 7.55 34.64
C LEU A 264 1.86 7.27 34.75
N THR A 265 2.67 7.76 33.81
CA THR A 265 4.13 7.64 33.89
C THR A 265 4.72 8.49 35.02
N ALA A 266 4.14 9.67 35.29
CA ALA A 266 4.56 10.56 36.38
C ALA A 266 4.06 10.10 37.76
N HIS A 267 3.00 9.29 37.81
CA HIS A 267 2.33 8.79 38.99
C HIS A 267 2.26 7.25 38.99
N PRO A 268 3.40 6.55 39.22
CA PRO A 268 3.44 5.09 39.20
C PRO A 268 2.51 4.41 40.20
N GLU A 269 2.15 5.09 41.25
CA GLU A 269 1.19 4.63 42.28
C GLU A 269 -0.21 4.38 41.73
N LEU A 270 -0.59 5.05 40.63
CA LEU A 270 -1.87 4.85 39.96
C LEU A 270 -1.84 3.66 38.99
N SER A 271 -0.64 3.18 38.66
CA SER A 271 -0.45 2.16 37.62
C SER A 271 -1.26 0.88 37.85
N PRO A 272 -1.40 0.34 39.09
CA PRO A 272 -2.16 -0.89 39.34
C PRO A 272 -3.62 -0.82 38.89
N ASP A 273 -4.23 0.38 38.97
CA ASP A 273 -5.64 0.58 38.65
C ASP A 273 -5.89 0.84 37.20
N TYR A 274 -4.89 1.34 36.45
CA TYR A 274 -5.03 1.81 35.08
C TYR A 274 -4.18 1.03 34.05
N THR A 275 -3.34 0.09 34.49
CA THR A 275 -2.55 -0.73 33.57
C THR A 275 -3.46 -1.73 32.84
N PRO A 276 -3.50 -1.76 31.49
CA PRO A 276 -4.27 -2.76 30.78
C PRO A 276 -3.72 -4.17 31.01
N ASP A 277 -4.60 -5.15 31.02
CA ASP A 277 -4.28 -6.57 31.19
C ASP A 277 -4.56 -7.40 29.92
N TYR A 278 -5.19 -6.80 28.90
CA TYR A 278 -5.31 -7.30 27.54
C TYR A 278 -5.40 -6.15 26.55
N ILE A 279 -4.77 -6.28 25.35
CA ILE A 279 -4.73 -5.22 24.34
C ILE A 279 -5.19 -5.76 23.01
N ILE A 280 -6.20 -5.12 22.40
CA ILE A 280 -6.54 -5.31 20.99
C ILE A 280 -5.87 -4.17 20.21
N TYR A 281 -4.95 -4.53 19.30
CA TYR A 281 -4.24 -3.59 18.45
C TYR A 281 -4.79 -3.65 17.03
N ILE A 282 -5.23 -2.52 16.49
CA ILE A 282 -5.83 -2.39 15.16
C ILE A 282 -4.99 -1.40 14.34
N GLY A 283 -4.72 -1.74 13.08
CA GLY A 283 -3.97 -0.87 12.17
C GLY A 283 -2.46 -0.95 12.33
N ASP A 284 -1.77 0.06 11.80
CA ASP A 284 -0.31 0.07 11.68
C ASP A 284 0.37 0.89 12.80
N THR A 285 1.21 1.83 12.43
CA THR A 285 2.09 2.56 13.35
C THR A 285 1.33 3.31 14.44
N LEU A 286 1.74 3.10 15.68
CA LEU A 286 1.47 3.98 16.82
C LEU A 286 2.60 5.01 16.90
N VAL A 287 2.32 6.28 16.60
CA VAL A 287 3.34 7.34 16.45
C VAL A 287 3.97 7.69 17.80
N SER A 288 3.18 7.79 18.86
CA SER A 288 3.65 8.15 20.17
C SER A 288 4.68 7.17 20.73
N LYS A 289 5.94 7.63 20.83
CA LYS A 289 7.03 6.85 21.42
C LYS A 289 6.81 6.61 22.92
N ALA A 290 6.23 7.57 23.62
CA ALA A 290 5.96 7.46 25.05
C ALA A 290 4.91 6.38 25.31
N THR A 291 3.82 6.41 24.58
CA THR A 291 2.74 5.41 24.68
C THR A 291 3.22 4.02 24.32
N ARG A 292 3.98 3.85 23.21
CA ARG A 292 4.58 2.53 22.87
C ARG A 292 5.47 2.00 23.99
N ARG A 293 6.30 2.86 24.60
CA ARG A 293 7.18 2.47 25.71
C ARG A 293 6.36 2.02 26.90
N TRP A 294 5.35 2.79 27.26
CA TRP A 294 4.46 2.48 28.38
C TRP A 294 3.71 1.16 28.15
N LEU A 295 3.10 0.98 26.98
CA LEU A 295 2.40 -0.25 26.63
C LEU A 295 3.32 -1.49 26.68
N ARG A 296 4.57 -1.38 26.20
CA ARG A 296 5.57 -2.46 26.34
C ARG A 296 5.89 -2.82 27.78
N GLN A 297 5.86 -1.85 28.67
CA GLN A 297 6.12 -2.07 30.10
C GLN A 297 4.97 -2.81 30.78
N THR A 298 3.75 -2.70 30.29
CA THR A 298 2.58 -3.40 30.86
C THR A 298 2.71 -4.91 30.72
N LYS A 299 3.38 -5.40 29.66
CA LYS A 299 3.47 -6.82 29.28
C LYS A 299 2.10 -7.49 29.11
N ALA A 300 1.04 -6.71 28.91
CA ALA A 300 -0.29 -7.23 28.67
C ALA A 300 -0.32 -8.04 27.38
N PRO A 301 -0.87 -9.25 27.37
CA PRO A 301 -1.06 -10.01 26.14
C PRO A 301 -1.81 -9.17 25.10
N SER A 302 -1.44 -9.32 23.82
CA SER A 302 -2.05 -8.52 22.76
C SER A 302 -2.53 -9.36 21.58
N CYS A 303 -3.61 -8.90 20.97
CA CYS A 303 -4.15 -9.41 19.70
C CYS A 303 -3.98 -8.33 18.63
N LEU A 304 -3.35 -8.67 17.50
CA LEU A 304 -3.25 -7.81 16.34
C LEU A 304 -4.39 -8.13 15.36
N ILE A 305 -5.15 -7.11 14.97
CA ILE A 305 -6.13 -7.19 13.89
C ILE A 305 -5.57 -6.45 12.68
N THR A 306 -5.37 -7.18 11.58
CA THR A 306 -4.74 -6.66 10.36
C THR A 306 -5.41 -7.22 9.11
N ALA A 307 -5.37 -6.46 8.00
CA ALA A 307 -5.85 -6.94 6.71
C ALA A 307 -4.84 -7.87 6.01
N ASP A 308 -3.55 -7.80 6.38
CA ASP A 308 -2.48 -8.62 5.79
C ASP A 308 -1.55 -9.15 6.89
N ALA A 309 -1.47 -10.47 7.00
CA ALA A 309 -0.63 -11.17 7.97
C ALA A 309 0.68 -11.74 7.36
N LEU A 310 1.06 -11.33 6.15
CA LEU A 310 2.34 -11.73 5.55
C LEU A 310 3.53 -11.20 6.35
N HIS A 311 3.38 -10.04 6.96
CA HIS A 311 4.32 -9.49 7.92
C HIS A 311 3.70 -9.49 9.32
N VAL A 312 4.28 -10.25 10.22
CA VAL A 312 3.89 -10.22 11.64
C VAL A 312 4.53 -9.01 12.29
N SER A 313 3.69 -8.05 12.71
CA SER A 313 4.11 -6.90 13.50
C SER A 313 3.77 -7.13 14.97
N ASP A 314 4.75 -7.05 15.85
CA ASP A 314 4.56 -7.07 17.31
C ASP A 314 5.13 -5.79 17.94
N PRO A 315 4.43 -4.64 17.78
CA PRO A 315 4.94 -3.37 18.29
C PRO A 315 5.00 -3.31 19.80
N LEU A 316 4.27 -4.17 20.50
CA LEU A 316 4.15 -4.17 21.96
C LEU A 316 5.02 -5.24 22.64
N MET A 317 5.63 -6.15 21.89
CA MET A 317 6.43 -7.29 22.39
C MET A 317 5.61 -8.25 23.27
N SER A 318 4.33 -8.41 22.97
CA SER A 318 3.38 -9.21 23.76
C SER A 318 2.29 -9.89 22.92
N LEU A 319 2.53 -10.02 21.62
CA LEU A 319 1.58 -10.58 20.66
C LEU A 319 1.28 -12.06 20.97
N CYS A 320 0.00 -12.38 21.18
CA CYS A 320 -0.51 -13.74 21.40
C CYS A 320 -1.39 -14.22 20.26
N HIS A 321 -2.18 -13.32 19.65
CA HIS A 321 -3.11 -13.66 18.59
C HIS A 321 -2.99 -12.71 17.40
N ILE A 322 -3.27 -13.20 16.20
CA ILE A 322 -3.41 -12.41 14.98
C ILE A 322 -4.75 -12.77 14.35
N VAL A 323 -5.56 -11.77 14.11
CA VAL A 323 -6.81 -11.89 13.36
C VAL A 323 -6.62 -11.22 12.01
N THR A 324 -6.68 -11.99 10.93
CA THR A 324 -6.73 -11.42 9.58
C THR A 324 -8.16 -11.04 9.26
N CYS A 325 -8.41 -9.74 9.14
CA CYS A 325 -9.75 -9.20 9.01
C CYS A 325 -9.76 -8.03 8.04
N SER A 326 -10.66 -8.04 7.06
CA SER A 326 -10.91 -6.87 6.22
C SER A 326 -11.62 -5.77 7.02
N ASN A 327 -11.61 -4.52 6.52
CA ASN A 327 -12.33 -3.44 7.18
C ASN A 327 -13.84 -3.72 7.31
N ALA A 328 -14.44 -4.39 6.33
CA ALA A 328 -15.85 -4.81 6.39
C ALA A 328 -16.07 -5.82 7.52
N ASN A 329 -15.19 -6.80 7.67
CA ASN A 329 -15.27 -7.79 8.74
C ASN A 329 -14.89 -7.23 10.12
N LEU A 330 -14.03 -6.20 10.18
CA LEU A 330 -13.77 -5.46 11.41
C LEU A 330 -15.04 -4.80 11.95
N ALA A 331 -15.85 -4.24 11.05
CA ALA A 331 -17.15 -3.67 11.38
C ALA A 331 -18.15 -4.70 11.94
N LEU A 332 -18.01 -5.96 11.54
CA LEU A 332 -18.83 -7.07 12.07
C LEU A 332 -18.26 -7.63 13.38
N LEU A 333 -16.95 -7.66 13.52
CA LEU A 333 -16.29 -8.21 14.69
C LEU A 333 -16.54 -7.35 15.94
N MET A 334 -16.42 -6.03 15.83
CA MET A 334 -16.52 -5.15 17.00
C MET A 334 -17.86 -5.26 17.75
N PRO A 335 -19.05 -5.21 17.09
CA PRO A 335 -20.32 -5.43 17.79
C PRO A 335 -20.41 -6.78 18.51
N MET A 336 -19.80 -7.85 17.97
CA MET A 336 -19.78 -9.15 18.62
C MET A 336 -18.97 -9.15 19.93
N LEU A 337 -18.08 -8.17 20.13
CA LEU A 337 -17.31 -8.01 21.34
C LEU A 337 -18.00 -7.13 22.38
N TYR A 338 -19.02 -6.33 22.00
CA TYR A 338 -19.73 -5.44 22.93
C TYR A 338 -20.59 -6.19 23.97
N ASP A 339 -21.13 -7.35 23.58
CA ASP A 339 -21.99 -8.15 24.47
C ASP A 339 -21.24 -8.75 25.66
N ILE A 340 -19.94 -8.51 25.78
CA ILE A 340 -19.09 -9.06 26.85
C ILE A 340 -18.88 -8.04 27.97
N TYR A 341 -19.02 -6.79 27.66
CA TYR A 341 -18.85 -5.64 28.56
C TYR A 341 -20.06 -4.71 28.49
#